data_1bb51329e67c06262d36bf5f47dd2758
#
_entry.id   1bb51329e67c06262d36bf5f47dd2758
#
_cell.length_a   1.000
_cell.length_b   1.000
_cell.length_c   1.000
_cell.angle_alpha   90.00
_cell.angle_beta   90.00
_cell.angle_gamma   90.00
#
_symmetry.space_group_name_H-M   'P 1'
#
loop_
_entity.id
_entity.type
_entity.pdbx_description
1 polymer ?
#
loop_
_entity_poly.entity_id
_entity_poly.type
_entity_poly.pdbx_seq_one_letter_code
_entity_poly.pdbx_strand_id
1 'polypeptide(L)'
;MCIRDRRTEDYRNGTFALGGGVVDPLPADAPQFVKDYHAYYKTPRGYHKRSLNSNHGWNKTSPLSFINMPILSYSDEIRSAVLMLHGEKAHSRYFSEDAFKKLQGDNKELLIIPGANHVDLYDNIEVIPFGKIERFFNEHLR
;
A
#
# COMPACT_ATOMS: atom_id res chain seq x y z
N MET A 1 0.92 13.66 24.64
CA MET A 1 2.31 13.73 24.10
C MET A 1 2.22 13.78 22.59
N CYS A 2 2.82 14.76 21.94
CA CYS A 2 2.81 14.83 20.48
C CYS A 2 3.89 13.92 19.86
N ILE A 3 3.79 13.65 18.56
CA ILE A 3 4.73 12.75 17.87
C ILE A 3 6.19 13.25 17.92
N ARG A 4 6.39 14.57 17.96
CA ARG A 4 7.74 15.17 18.07
C ARG A 4 8.34 14.96 19.45
N ASP A 5 7.54 15.15 20.52
CA ASP A 5 7.99 14.91 21.90
C ASP A 5 8.37 13.45 22.07
N ARG A 6 7.54 12.54 21.57
CA ARG A 6 7.81 11.11 21.59
C ARG A 6 9.11 10.76 20.91
N ARG A 7 9.38 11.32 19.71
CA ARG A 7 10.65 11.09 19.01
C ARG A 7 11.85 11.55 19.83
N THR A 8 11.75 12.69 20.51
CA THR A 8 12.81 13.21 21.36
C THR A 8 13.07 12.32 22.56
N GLU A 9 12.02 11.83 23.21
CA GLU A 9 12.15 10.89 24.34
C GLU A 9 12.73 9.54 23.90
N ASP A 10 12.21 8.96 22.81
CA ASP A 10 12.70 7.70 22.27
C ASP A 10 14.20 7.80 21.94
N TYR A 11 14.62 8.91 21.32
CA TYR A 11 16.05 9.17 21.05
C TYR A 11 16.90 9.26 22.33
N ARG A 12 16.45 10.01 23.33
CA ARG A 12 17.18 10.16 24.60
C ARG A 12 17.31 8.85 25.36
N ASN A 13 16.31 8.01 25.29
CA ASN A 13 16.24 6.74 26.02
C ASN A 13 16.81 5.56 25.22
N GLY A 14 17.21 5.75 23.96
CA GLY A 14 17.63 4.66 23.07
C GLY A 14 16.52 3.64 22.80
N THR A 15 15.26 4.08 22.83
CA THR A 15 14.08 3.23 22.71
C THR A 15 13.21 3.67 21.55
N PHE A 16 12.23 2.84 21.18
CA PHE A 16 11.15 3.19 20.26
C PHE A 16 9.92 2.33 20.53
N ALA A 17 8.75 2.90 20.35
CA ALA A 17 7.50 2.18 20.48
C ALA A 17 6.98 1.75 19.10
N LEU A 18 6.62 0.49 18.98
CA LEU A 18 5.97 -0.05 17.79
C LEU A 18 4.46 0.13 17.86
N GLY A 19 3.85 0.27 16.71
CA GLY A 19 2.40 0.34 16.53
C GLY A 19 2.01 -0.02 15.09
N GLY A 20 0.72 -0.24 14.85
CA GLY A 20 0.26 -0.76 13.57
C GLY A 20 0.61 -2.25 13.43
N GLY A 21 0.92 -2.66 12.22
CA GLY A 21 1.06 -4.07 11.90
C GLY A 21 -0.30 -4.73 11.63
N VAL A 22 -0.26 -6.00 11.27
CA VAL A 22 -1.49 -6.76 11.05
C VAL A 22 -1.94 -7.38 12.35
N VAL A 23 -3.18 -7.11 12.74
CA VAL A 23 -3.75 -7.56 14.02
C VAL A 23 -3.81 -9.09 14.10
N ASP A 24 -3.42 -9.63 15.26
CA ASP A 24 -3.52 -11.05 15.58
C ASP A 24 -3.61 -11.20 17.12
N PRO A 25 -4.64 -11.87 17.67
CA PRO A 25 -5.72 -12.56 16.96
C PRO A 25 -6.69 -11.60 16.25
N LEU A 26 -7.36 -12.11 15.20
CA LEU A 26 -8.33 -11.34 14.43
C LEU A 26 -9.61 -11.10 15.26
N PRO A 27 -10.02 -9.83 15.50
CA PRO A 27 -11.29 -9.54 16.16
C PRO A 27 -12.49 -10.05 15.37
N ALA A 28 -13.52 -10.53 16.06
CA ALA A 28 -14.74 -11.10 15.44
C ALA A 28 -15.48 -10.06 14.57
N ASP A 29 -15.49 -8.80 15.01
CA ASP A 29 -16.13 -7.66 14.35
C ASP A 29 -15.20 -6.86 13.42
N ALA A 30 -14.02 -7.40 13.09
CA ALA A 30 -13.04 -6.72 12.26
C ALA A 30 -13.64 -6.32 10.90
N PRO A 31 -13.35 -5.10 10.41
CA PRO A 31 -13.69 -4.68 9.05
C PRO A 31 -13.12 -5.64 7.98
N GLN A 32 -13.76 -5.70 6.81
CA GLN A 32 -13.37 -6.66 5.77
C GLN A 32 -11.90 -6.53 5.36
N PHE A 33 -11.38 -5.33 5.17
CA PHE A 33 -9.97 -5.13 4.79
C PHE A 33 -8.99 -5.66 5.85
N VAL A 34 -9.35 -5.60 7.15
CA VAL A 34 -8.55 -6.17 8.23
C VAL A 34 -8.53 -7.69 8.14
N LYS A 35 -9.69 -8.29 7.83
CA LYS A 35 -9.81 -9.75 7.57
C LYS A 35 -8.95 -10.17 6.39
N ASP A 36 -8.99 -9.41 5.29
CA ASP A 36 -8.20 -9.67 4.09
C ASP A 36 -6.69 -9.63 4.38
N TYR A 37 -6.22 -8.60 5.11
CA TYR A 37 -4.82 -8.50 5.51
C TYR A 37 -4.40 -9.61 6.46
N HIS A 38 -5.23 -9.95 7.45
CA HIS A 38 -4.95 -11.08 8.34
C HIS A 38 -4.84 -12.39 7.56
N ALA A 39 -5.80 -12.67 6.65
CA ALA A 39 -5.80 -13.86 5.82
C ALA A 39 -4.57 -13.99 4.91
N TYR A 40 -3.96 -12.88 4.53
CA TYR A 40 -2.70 -12.88 3.79
C TYR A 40 -1.48 -12.96 4.73
N TYR A 41 -1.29 -11.98 5.60
CA TYR A 41 -0.04 -11.79 6.35
C TYR A 41 0.12 -12.68 7.59
N LYS A 42 -0.98 -13.27 8.12
CA LYS A 42 -0.95 -14.11 9.33
C LYS A 42 -1.22 -15.58 9.06
N THR A 43 -1.26 -15.99 7.79
CA THR A 43 -1.44 -17.37 7.36
C THR A 43 -0.29 -17.80 6.44
N PRO A 44 -0.14 -19.10 6.12
CA PRO A 44 0.86 -19.57 5.17
C PRO A 44 0.79 -18.94 3.78
N ARG A 45 -0.31 -18.25 3.43
CA ARG A 45 -0.48 -17.55 2.14
C ARG A 45 0.61 -16.52 1.91
N GLY A 46 0.88 -15.64 2.86
CA GLY A 46 1.87 -14.58 2.70
C GLY A 46 2.70 -14.29 3.96
N TYR A 47 2.59 -15.12 5.00
CA TYR A 47 3.41 -14.93 6.19
C TYR A 47 4.90 -15.11 5.90
N HIS A 48 5.70 -14.18 6.39
CA HIS A 48 7.14 -14.33 6.36
C HIS A 48 7.78 -13.77 7.64
N LYS A 49 8.67 -14.56 8.26
CA LYS A 49 9.31 -14.19 9.56
C LYS A 49 10.09 -12.88 9.52
N ARG A 50 10.59 -12.46 8.36
CA ARG A 50 11.32 -11.21 8.15
C ARG A 50 10.42 -10.02 7.81
N SER A 51 9.12 -10.21 7.73
CA SER A 51 8.15 -9.12 7.51
C SER A 51 7.88 -8.40 8.83
N LEU A 52 8.84 -7.62 9.32
CA LEU A 52 8.81 -7.03 10.65
C LEU A 52 7.59 -6.12 10.85
N ASN A 53 7.24 -5.33 9.85
CA ASN A 53 6.11 -4.40 9.94
C ASN A 53 4.76 -5.13 10.07
N SER A 54 4.56 -6.22 9.32
CA SER A 54 3.35 -7.04 9.43
C SER A 54 3.27 -7.77 10.76
N ASN A 55 4.42 -8.24 11.28
CA ASN A 55 4.49 -9.07 12.47
C ASN A 55 4.48 -8.25 13.76
N HIS A 56 5.17 -7.11 13.78
CA HIS A 56 5.41 -6.33 15.00
C HIS A 56 4.96 -4.86 14.91
N GLY A 57 4.64 -4.38 13.70
CA GLY A 57 4.35 -2.98 13.45
C GLY A 57 5.59 -2.16 13.12
N TRP A 58 5.41 -0.86 13.03
CA TRP A 58 6.46 0.13 12.75
C TRP A 58 6.58 1.13 13.87
N ASN A 59 7.68 1.88 13.86
CA ASN A 59 7.91 2.93 14.86
C ASN A 59 6.76 3.95 14.83
N LYS A 60 6.15 4.21 15.97
CA LYS A 60 5.02 5.15 16.13
C LYS A 60 5.34 6.58 15.70
N THR A 61 6.61 6.93 15.57
CA THR A 61 7.05 8.24 15.08
C THR A 61 7.28 8.32 13.58
N SER A 62 7.22 7.18 12.85
CA SER A 62 7.39 7.13 11.39
C SER A 62 6.44 8.06 10.61
N PRO A 63 5.16 8.22 10.99
CA PRO A 63 4.24 9.12 10.30
C PRO A 63 4.71 10.58 10.21
N LEU A 64 5.60 11.02 11.11
CA LEU A 64 6.13 12.38 11.06
C LEU A 64 6.84 12.71 9.74
N SER A 65 7.59 11.77 9.20
CA SER A 65 8.26 11.94 7.90
C SER A 65 7.27 11.92 6.75
N PHE A 66 6.31 11.01 6.78
CA PHE A 66 5.28 10.90 5.73
C PHE A 66 4.35 12.11 5.67
N ILE A 67 3.95 12.66 6.81
CA ILE A 67 3.12 13.88 6.88
C ILE A 67 3.79 15.06 6.16
N ASN A 68 5.12 15.13 6.19
CA ASN A 68 5.90 16.20 5.59
C ASN A 68 6.42 15.86 4.18
N MET A 69 5.97 14.77 3.58
CA MET A 69 6.42 14.32 2.25
C MET A 69 5.25 14.31 1.25
N PRO A 70 5.03 15.42 0.53
CA PRO A 70 3.93 15.53 -0.44
C PRO A 70 4.30 14.81 -1.75
N ILE A 71 4.29 13.47 -1.74
CA ILE A 71 4.77 12.60 -2.83
C ILE A 71 4.09 12.80 -4.19
N LEU A 72 2.91 13.42 -4.20
CA LEU A 72 2.16 13.69 -5.43
C LEU A 72 2.32 15.14 -5.92
N SER A 73 3.20 15.96 -5.32
CA SER A 73 3.34 17.37 -5.68
C SER A 73 3.82 17.63 -7.10
N TYR A 74 4.55 16.68 -7.67
CA TYR A 74 5.12 16.78 -9.02
C TYR A 74 4.62 15.67 -9.94
N SER A 75 3.49 15.06 -9.61
CA SER A 75 2.93 13.95 -10.41
C SER A 75 2.48 14.38 -11.80
N ASP A 76 2.14 15.64 -11.99
CA ASP A 76 1.80 16.25 -13.28
C ASP A 76 3.02 16.45 -14.21
N GLU A 77 4.24 16.38 -13.67
CA GLU A 77 5.48 16.43 -14.44
C GLU A 77 5.92 15.07 -14.99
N ILE A 78 5.26 13.97 -14.59
CA ILE A 78 5.61 12.60 -15.03
C ILE A 78 5.29 12.44 -16.52
N ARG A 79 6.32 12.29 -17.35
CA ARG A 79 6.20 12.10 -18.81
C ARG A 79 6.18 10.63 -19.22
N SER A 80 6.78 9.74 -18.42
CA SER A 80 6.77 8.30 -18.67
C SER A 80 5.35 7.75 -18.70
N ALA A 81 5.13 6.68 -19.46
CA ALA A 81 3.89 5.93 -19.41
C ALA A 81 3.65 5.37 -18.00
N VAL A 82 2.39 5.41 -17.54
CA VAL A 82 2.00 4.91 -16.22
C VAL A 82 0.77 4.03 -16.34
N LEU A 83 0.88 2.78 -15.89
CA LEU A 83 -0.25 1.90 -15.68
C LEU A 83 -0.48 1.71 -14.18
N MET A 84 -1.62 2.14 -13.69
CA MET A 84 -2.07 1.94 -12.31
C MET A 84 -3.09 0.81 -12.25
N LEU A 85 -2.85 -0.17 -11.40
CA LEU A 85 -3.75 -1.30 -11.17
C LEU A 85 -4.25 -1.26 -9.72
N HIS A 86 -5.57 -1.39 -9.51
CA HIS A 86 -6.13 -1.44 -8.17
C HIS A 86 -7.35 -2.34 -8.11
N GLY A 87 -7.54 -3.04 -6.99
CA GLY A 87 -8.72 -3.87 -6.79
C GLY A 87 -9.97 -3.04 -6.51
N GLU A 88 -11.10 -3.39 -7.12
CA GLU A 88 -12.37 -2.69 -6.94
C GLU A 88 -12.81 -2.61 -5.48
N LYS A 89 -12.63 -3.72 -4.72
CA LYS A 89 -13.02 -3.85 -3.31
C LYS A 89 -11.94 -3.45 -2.33
N ALA A 90 -10.77 -3.02 -2.81
CA ALA A 90 -9.71 -2.56 -1.94
C ALA A 90 -10.11 -1.25 -1.23
N HIS A 91 -9.99 -1.20 0.09
CA HIS A 91 -10.31 -0.01 0.89
C HIS A 91 -9.46 1.21 0.52
N SER A 92 -8.30 0.97 -0.11
CA SER A 92 -7.33 1.99 -0.54
C SER A 92 -7.51 2.44 -2.00
N ARG A 93 -8.57 2.01 -2.69
CA ARG A 93 -8.83 2.31 -4.11
C ARG A 93 -8.76 3.81 -4.42
N TYR A 94 -9.29 4.63 -3.55
CA TYR A 94 -9.32 6.10 -3.71
C TYR A 94 -7.92 6.71 -3.85
N PHE A 95 -6.87 6.11 -3.27
CA PHE A 95 -5.50 6.60 -3.45
C PHE A 95 -5.04 6.55 -4.92
N SER A 96 -5.36 5.45 -5.62
CA SER A 96 -5.03 5.32 -7.04
C SER A 96 -5.87 6.26 -7.90
N GLU A 97 -7.16 6.39 -7.60
CA GLU A 97 -8.05 7.31 -8.32
C GLU A 97 -7.61 8.77 -8.16
N ASP A 98 -7.23 9.17 -6.95
CA ASP A 98 -6.78 10.55 -6.67
C ASP A 98 -5.37 10.84 -7.23
N ALA A 99 -4.49 9.85 -7.22
CA ALA A 99 -3.18 9.99 -7.86
C ALA A 99 -3.32 10.07 -9.37
N PHE A 100 -4.17 9.24 -9.97
CA PHE A 100 -4.41 9.23 -11.42
C PHE A 100 -4.93 10.56 -11.95
N LYS A 101 -5.85 11.21 -11.22
CA LYS A 101 -6.38 12.55 -11.57
C LYS A 101 -5.31 13.64 -11.69
N LYS A 102 -4.16 13.45 -11.05
CA LYS A 102 -3.05 14.41 -11.08
C LYS A 102 -2.06 14.15 -12.21
N LEU A 103 -2.07 12.97 -12.80
CA LEU A 103 -1.21 12.64 -13.93
C LEU A 103 -1.66 13.38 -15.18
N GLN A 104 -0.71 13.76 -16.04
CA GLN A 104 -0.95 14.44 -17.31
C GLN A 104 -0.46 13.60 -18.49
N GLY A 105 -1.09 13.79 -19.65
CA GLY A 105 -0.76 13.09 -20.89
C GLY A 105 -1.67 11.90 -21.19
N ASP A 106 -1.58 11.40 -22.40
CA ASP A 106 -2.42 10.34 -22.98
C ASP A 106 -1.85 8.93 -22.78
N ASN A 107 -0.64 8.81 -22.25
CA ASN A 107 0.05 7.56 -21.94
C ASN A 107 -0.14 7.12 -20.47
N LYS A 108 -1.26 7.47 -19.87
CA LYS A 108 -1.61 7.14 -18.49
C LYS A 108 -2.87 6.27 -18.48
N GLU A 109 -2.82 5.17 -17.76
CA GLU A 109 -3.95 4.26 -17.63
C GLU A 109 -4.23 3.91 -16.17
N LEU A 110 -5.52 3.88 -15.80
CA LEU A 110 -5.99 3.33 -14.53
C LEU A 110 -6.92 2.16 -14.82
N LEU A 111 -6.57 0.99 -14.33
CA LEU A 111 -7.39 -0.21 -14.44
C LEU A 111 -7.86 -0.66 -13.05
N ILE A 112 -9.16 -0.60 -12.83
CA ILE A 112 -9.81 -1.14 -11.64
C ILE A 112 -10.21 -2.59 -11.92
N ILE A 113 -9.69 -3.51 -11.13
CA ILE A 113 -9.91 -4.95 -11.30
C ILE A 113 -11.21 -5.34 -10.60
N PRO A 114 -12.26 -5.76 -11.32
CA PRO A 114 -13.55 -6.09 -10.74
C PRO A 114 -13.43 -7.20 -9.68
N GLY A 115 -14.12 -7.02 -8.56
CA GLY A 115 -14.21 -8.00 -7.49
C GLY A 115 -12.95 -8.21 -6.65
N ALA A 116 -11.78 -7.73 -7.09
CA ALA A 116 -10.50 -7.91 -6.39
C ALA A 116 -10.42 -7.03 -5.14
N ASN A 117 -9.86 -7.57 -4.06
CA ASN A 117 -9.44 -6.81 -2.89
C ASN A 117 -7.97 -6.38 -3.00
N HIS A 118 -7.44 -5.76 -1.94
CA HIS A 118 -6.07 -5.26 -1.95
C HIS A 118 -5.01 -6.36 -2.07
N VAL A 119 -5.19 -7.49 -1.38
CA VAL A 119 -4.20 -8.57 -1.32
C VAL A 119 -4.32 -9.58 -2.46
N ASP A 120 -5.42 -9.56 -3.22
CA ASP A 120 -5.57 -10.44 -4.38
C ASP A 120 -4.55 -10.12 -5.48
N LEU A 121 -4.10 -8.87 -5.56
CA LEU A 121 -3.07 -8.46 -6.52
C LEU A 121 -1.63 -8.81 -6.07
N TYR A 122 -1.46 -9.51 -4.96
CA TYR A 122 -0.14 -9.96 -4.50
C TYR A 122 0.22 -11.36 -5.02
N ASP A 123 -0.74 -12.25 -5.11
CA ASP A 123 -0.51 -13.68 -5.36
C ASP A 123 -1.58 -14.39 -6.19
N ASN A 124 -2.74 -13.77 -6.41
CA ASN A 124 -3.81 -14.41 -7.18
C ASN A 124 -3.59 -14.21 -8.68
N ILE A 125 -2.89 -15.16 -9.30
CA ILE A 125 -2.54 -15.12 -10.73
C ILE A 125 -3.74 -15.11 -11.67
N GLU A 126 -4.91 -15.60 -11.22
CA GLU A 126 -6.14 -15.58 -12.01
C GLU A 126 -6.78 -14.17 -12.04
N VAL A 127 -6.44 -13.32 -11.08
CA VAL A 127 -6.97 -11.97 -10.93
C VAL A 127 -6.00 -10.92 -11.49
N ILE A 128 -4.70 -11.15 -11.35
CA ILE A 128 -3.67 -10.22 -11.83
C ILE A 128 -3.69 -10.19 -13.36
N PRO A 129 -3.92 -9.03 -14.01
CA PRO A 129 -4.08 -8.95 -15.46
C PRO A 129 -2.72 -8.94 -16.20
N PHE A 130 -1.95 -10.02 -16.09
CA PHE A 130 -0.59 -10.12 -16.68
C PHE A 130 -0.56 -9.79 -18.17
N GLY A 131 -1.55 -10.24 -18.95
CA GLY A 131 -1.61 -9.92 -20.37
C GLY A 131 -1.80 -8.42 -20.68
N LYS A 132 -2.46 -7.66 -19.79
CA LYS A 132 -2.54 -6.19 -19.93
C LYS A 132 -1.21 -5.55 -19.55
N ILE A 133 -0.58 -6.03 -18.49
CA ILE A 133 0.73 -5.54 -18.03
C ILE A 133 1.79 -5.75 -19.13
N GLU A 134 1.84 -6.94 -19.70
CA GLU A 134 2.76 -7.28 -20.80
C GLU A 134 2.55 -6.37 -22.01
N ARG A 135 1.31 -6.21 -22.46
CA ARG A 135 0.99 -5.30 -23.59
C ARG A 135 1.43 -3.87 -23.31
N PHE A 136 1.14 -3.36 -22.11
CA PHE A 136 1.54 -2.01 -21.73
C PHE A 136 3.06 -1.82 -21.81
N PHE A 137 3.84 -2.75 -21.28
CA PHE A 137 5.30 -2.67 -21.38
C PHE A 137 5.79 -2.78 -22.83
N ASN A 138 5.23 -3.68 -23.65
CA ASN A 138 5.61 -3.82 -25.05
C ASN A 138 5.30 -2.56 -25.88
N GLU A 139 4.27 -1.82 -25.54
CA GLU A 139 3.88 -0.56 -26.20
C GLU A 139 4.79 0.61 -25.81
N HIS A 140 5.27 0.64 -24.57
CA HIS A 140 5.93 1.83 -24.00
C HIS A 140 7.44 1.66 -23.69
N LEU A 141 7.99 0.46 -23.72
CA LEU A 141 9.43 0.19 -23.59
C LEU A 141 10.07 0.01 -24.96
N ARG A 142 10.31 1.14 -25.65
CA ARG A 142 11.02 1.18 -26.94
C ARG A 142 12.25 2.05 -26.83
#